data_d62c48b84b6d8271ab2b82e85fd707a1
#
_entry.id   d62c48b84b6d8271ab2b82e85fd707a1
#
_cell.length_a   1.000
_cell.length_b   1.000
_cell.length_c   1.000
_cell.angle_alpha   90.00
_cell.angle_beta   90.00
_cell.angle_gamma   90.00
#
_symmetry.space_group_name_H-M   'P 1'
#
loop_
_entity.id
_entity.type
_entity.pdbx_description
1 polymer ?
#
loop_
_entity_poly.entity_id
_entity_poly.type
_entity_poly.pdbx_seq_one_letter_code
_entity_poly.pdbx_strand_id
1 'polypeptide(L)'
;MPAPDLDTAQQFHAAAEDAVRTGEFGPVVALLAPDVECVTPQHTRSGVDAMIEELSRVRPPETFEVEFEDGHWKELGNGRYSCETHAHFRLKVTGEVSYSRDRSFDVTIREGKVSRYEMRFAD
;
A
#
# COMPACT_ATOMS: atom_id res chain seq x y z
N MET A 1 -14.28 -9.07 -19.28
CA MET A 1 -13.36 -7.92 -19.45
C MET A 1 -12.72 -7.59 -18.11
N PRO A 2 -11.40 -7.47 -18.09
CA PRO A 2 -10.77 -7.03 -16.85
C PRO A 2 -11.22 -5.59 -16.57
N ALA A 3 -11.46 -5.29 -15.30
CA ALA A 3 -11.80 -3.95 -14.89
C ALA A 3 -10.53 -3.10 -14.93
N PRO A 4 -10.48 -1.99 -15.71
CA PRO A 4 -9.30 -1.13 -15.73
C PRO A 4 -8.94 -0.60 -14.35
N ASP A 5 -9.96 -0.40 -13.50
CA ASP A 5 -9.76 0.09 -12.14
C ASP A 5 -9.04 -0.93 -11.28
N LEU A 6 -9.31 -2.23 -11.47
CA LEU A 6 -8.58 -3.28 -10.75
C LEU A 6 -7.09 -3.24 -11.11
N ASP A 7 -6.78 -3.09 -12.41
CA ASP A 7 -5.39 -2.98 -12.84
C ASP A 7 -4.70 -1.79 -12.19
N THR A 8 -5.39 -0.64 -12.11
CA THR A 8 -4.85 0.55 -11.47
C THR A 8 -4.59 0.30 -9.98
N ALA A 9 -5.54 -0.35 -9.29
CA ALA A 9 -5.37 -0.68 -7.88
C ALA A 9 -4.17 -1.60 -7.66
N GLN A 10 -4.01 -2.60 -8.52
CA GLN A 10 -2.88 -3.53 -8.43
C GLN A 10 -1.55 -2.83 -8.73
N GLN A 11 -1.50 -1.96 -9.73
CA GLN A 11 -0.31 -1.17 -10.04
C GLN A 11 0.07 -0.27 -8.88
N PHE A 12 -0.92 0.39 -8.29
CA PHE A 12 -0.68 1.24 -7.12
C PHE A 12 -0.11 0.44 -5.96
N HIS A 13 -0.72 -0.71 -5.66
CA HIS A 13 -0.28 -1.55 -4.54
C HIS A 13 1.16 -2.02 -4.73
N ALA A 14 1.50 -2.49 -5.93
CA ALA A 14 2.86 -2.90 -6.26
C ALA A 14 3.85 -1.73 -6.16
N ALA A 15 3.47 -0.56 -6.65
CA ALA A 15 4.31 0.65 -6.56
C ALA A 15 4.51 1.06 -5.10
N ALA A 16 3.45 0.94 -4.27
CA ALA A 16 3.55 1.26 -2.85
C ALA A 16 4.50 0.30 -2.11
N GLU A 17 4.44 -0.99 -2.43
CA GLU A 17 5.36 -1.96 -1.86
C GLU A 17 6.80 -1.67 -2.26
N ASP A 18 7.03 -1.34 -3.53
CA ASP A 18 8.36 -0.96 -4.00
C ASP A 18 8.84 0.33 -3.32
N ALA A 19 7.95 1.31 -3.13
CA ALA A 19 8.29 2.56 -2.46
C ALA A 19 8.72 2.30 -1.01
N VAL A 20 8.04 1.39 -0.32
CA VAL A 20 8.41 1.01 1.05
C VAL A 20 9.80 0.35 1.06
N ARG A 21 10.11 -0.48 0.06
CA ARG A 21 11.42 -1.14 -0.02
C ARG A 21 12.54 -0.20 -0.43
N THR A 22 12.29 0.67 -1.39
CA THR A 22 13.37 1.42 -2.06
C THR A 22 13.42 2.91 -1.71
N GLY A 23 12.31 3.48 -1.25
CA GLY A 23 12.19 4.92 -1.04
C GLY A 23 11.83 5.70 -2.31
N GLU A 24 11.50 5.01 -3.39
CA GLU A 24 11.13 5.61 -4.67
C GLU A 24 9.62 5.84 -4.74
N PHE A 25 9.18 7.09 -4.55
CA PHE A 25 7.75 7.42 -4.49
C PHE A 25 7.16 7.90 -5.81
N GLY A 26 7.98 8.16 -6.82
CA GLY A 26 7.49 8.66 -8.11
C GLY A 26 6.37 7.83 -8.73
N PRO A 27 6.54 6.50 -8.84
CA PRO A 27 5.48 5.65 -9.42
C PRO A 27 4.17 5.67 -8.63
N VAL A 28 4.24 5.82 -7.30
CA VAL A 28 3.05 5.95 -6.47
C VAL A 28 2.35 7.29 -6.75
N VAL A 29 3.13 8.37 -6.74
CA VAL A 29 2.58 9.71 -6.95
C VAL A 29 1.86 9.81 -8.29
N ALA A 30 2.38 9.16 -9.32
CA ALA A 30 1.77 9.17 -10.65
C ALA A 30 0.36 8.57 -10.67
N LEU A 31 0.03 7.72 -9.70
CA LEU A 31 -1.26 7.04 -9.63
C LEU A 31 -2.24 7.68 -8.64
N LEU A 32 -1.82 8.72 -7.90
CA LEU A 32 -2.65 9.33 -6.86
C LEU A 32 -3.46 10.50 -7.40
N ALA A 33 -4.72 10.61 -6.96
CA ALA A 33 -5.50 11.83 -7.11
C ALA A 33 -4.87 12.91 -6.23
N PRO A 34 -4.95 14.21 -6.63
CA PRO A 34 -4.36 15.28 -5.81
C PRO A 34 -4.91 15.38 -4.41
N ASP A 35 -6.19 15.01 -4.24
CA ASP A 35 -6.90 15.05 -2.97
C ASP A 35 -7.06 13.65 -2.34
N VAL A 36 -6.17 12.72 -2.67
CA VAL A 36 -6.24 11.36 -2.17
C VAL A 36 -6.38 11.34 -0.65
N GLU A 37 -7.29 10.49 -0.17
CA GLU A 37 -7.53 10.32 1.25
C GLU A 37 -6.75 9.13 1.76
N CYS A 38 -5.95 9.35 2.80
CA CYS A 38 -5.15 8.31 3.44
C CYS A 38 -5.72 8.01 4.81
N VAL A 39 -6.26 6.81 4.98
CA VAL A 39 -6.95 6.40 6.21
C VAL A 39 -6.16 5.28 6.88
N THR A 40 -5.84 5.49 8.15
CA THR A 40 -5.17 4.48 8.98
C THR A 40 -5.96 4.32 10.27
N PRO A 41 -5.65 3.31 11.11
CA PRO A 41 -6.32 3.19 12.41
C PRO A 41 -6.14 4.41 13.31
N GLN A 42 -5.09 5.21 13.11
CA GLN A 42 -4.80 6.36 13.96
C GLN A 42 -5.42 7.65 13.47
N HIS A 43 -5.55 7.84 12.16
CA HIS A 43 -6.02 9.11 11.61
C HIS A 43 -6.43 9.01 10.15
N THR A 44 -7.11 10.05 9.69
CA THR A 44 -7.44 10.26 8.28
C THR A 44 -6.78 11.57 7.84
N ARG A 45 -6.01 11.52 6.78
CA ARG A 45 -5.32 12.69 6.22
C ARG A 45 -5.53 12.73 4.71
N SER A 46 -5.40 13.90 4.12
CA SER A 46 -5.62 14.09 2.68
C SER A 46 -4.38 14.66 2.01
N GLY A 47 -4.24 14.31 0.73
CA GLY A 47 -3.20 14.86 -0.13
C GLY A 47 -2.06 13.89 -0.39
N VAL A 48 -1.33 14.18 -1.47
CA VAL A 48 -0.21 13.35 -1.91
C VAL A 48 0.88 13.27 -0.84
N ASP A 49 1.17 14.40 -0.18
CA ASP A 49 2.20 14.44 0.86
C ASP A 49 1.86 13.54 2.03
N ALA A 50 0.59 13.45 2.39
CA ALA A 50 0.14 12.56 3.46
C ALA A 50 0.40 11.09 3.11
N MET A 51 0.18 10.71 1.84
CA MET A 51 0.48 9.35 1.37
C MET A 51 1.97 9.05 1.41
N ILE A 52 2.79 9.99 0.94
CA ILE A 52 4.25 9.81 0.96
C ILE A 52 4.74 9.66 2.39
N GLU A 53 4.23 10.49 3.30
CA GLU A 53 4.61 10.43 4.71
C GLU A 53 4.22 9.09 5.33
N GLU A 54 3.01 8.59 5.03
CA GLU A 54 2.57 7.30 5.56
C GLU A 54 3.45 6.15 5.06
N LEU A 55 3.76 6.12 3.76
CA LEU A 55 4.62 5.07 3.20
C LEU A 55 6.06 5.19 3.72
N SER A 56 6.54 6.40 3.94
CA SER A 56 7.88 6.62 4.51
C SER A 56 7.97 6.08 5.94
N ARG A 57 6.90 6.27 6.70
CA ARG A 57 6.87 5.86 8.11
C ARG A 57 6.91 4.35 8.28
N VAL A 58 6.36 3.59 7.32
CA VAL A 58 6.33 2.13 7.42
C VAL A 58 7.56 1.45 6.80
N ARG A 59 8.52 2.24 6.29
CA ARG A 59 9.76 1.68 5.77
C ARG A 59 10.58 1.06 6.90
N PRO A 60 11.16 -0.13 6.68
CA PRO A 60 11.99 -0.75 7.71
C PRO A 60 13.32 -0.02 7.89
N PRO A 61 13.95 -0.14 9.08
CA PRO A 61 15.32 0.32 9.24
C PRO A 61 16.26 -0.38 8.27
N GLU A 62 17.43 0.21 8.01
CA GLU A 62 18.39 -0.32 7.04
C GLU A 62 18.89 -1.73 7.36
N THR A 63 18.82 -2.14 8.62
CA THR A 63 19.22 -3.48 9.04
C THR A 63 18.23 -4.57 8.61
N PHE A 64 17.03 -4.16 8.20
CA PHE A 64 15.98 -5.09 7.77
C PHE A 64 15.66 -4.91 6.29
N GLU A 65 15.19 -5.99 5.69
CA GLU A 65 14.50 -5.93 4.41
C GLU A 65 13.07 -6.45 4.62
N VAL A 66 12.15 -6.03 3.76
CA VAL A 66 10.76 -6.43 3.85
C VAL A 66 10.36 -7.26 2.62
N GLU A 67 9.64 -8.33 2.87
CA GLU A 67 9.07 -9.20 1.84
C GLU A 67 7.56 -9.17 1.99
N PHE A 68 6.85 -8.93 0.89
CA PHE A 68 5.39 -8.86 0.90
C PHE A 68 4.78 -10.08 0.24
N GLU A 69 3.75 -10.64 0.87
CA GLU A 69 2.91 -11.68 0.28
C GLU A 69 1.51 -11.12 0.17
N ASP A 70 1.03 -10.92 -1.06
CA ASP A 70 -0.29 -10.36 -1.31
C ASP A 70 -1.30 -11.49 -1.54
N GLY A 71 -2.46 -11.35 -0.91
CA GLY A 71 -3.56 -12.27 -1.10
C GLY A 71 -4.37 -11.93 -2.35
N HIS A 72 -5.55 -12.52 -2.43
CA HIS A 72 -6.44 -12.27 -3.55
C HIS A 72 -7.10 -10.90 -3.45
N TRP A 73 -7.26 -10.25 -4.58
CA TRP A 73 -7.99 -9.00 -4.67
C TRP A 73 -9.49 -9.27 -4.68
N LYS A 74 -10.22 -8.47 -3.91
CA LYS A 74 -11.68 -8.53 -3.85
C LYS A 74 -12.26 -7.23 -4.38
N GLU A 75 -13.25 -7.32 -5.25
CA GLU A 75 -13.99 -6.17 -5.71
C GLU A 75 -15.14 -5.89 -4.75
N LEU A 76 -15.21 -4.66 -4.21
CA LEU A 76 -16.21 -4.27 -3.24
C LEU A 76 -17.32 -3.41 -3.85
N GLY A 77 -17.20 -3.09 -5.15
CA GLY A 77 -18.14 -2.21 -5.85
C GLY A 77 -17.74 -0.74 -5.75
N ASN A 78 -18.27 0.08 -6.65
CA ASN A 78 -18.03 1.53 -6.67
C ASN A 78 -16.56 1.92 -6.78
N GLY A 79 -15.79 1.12 -7.56
CA GLY A 79 -14.35 1.38 -7.74
C GLY A 79 -13.48 1.02 -6.55
N ARG A 80 -14.02 0.29 -5.58
CA ARG A 80 -13.28 -0.12 -4.38
C ARG A 80 -12.77 -1.55 -4.52
N TYR A 81 -11.51 -1.75 -4.12
CA TYR A 81 -10.85 -3.06 -4.17
C TYR A 81 -10.10 -3.29 -2.88
N SER A 82 -10.05 -4.54 -2.44
CA SER A 82 -9.42 -4.89 -1.17
C SER A 82 -8.41 -6.02 -1.37
N CYS A 83 -7.32 -5.96 -0.62
CA CYS A 83 -6.28 -6.98 -0.63
C CYS A 83 -5.68 -7.12 0.76
N GLU A 84 -5.46 -8.37 1.18
CA GLU A 84 -4.73 -8.64 2.42
C GLU A 84 -3.27 -8.89 2.09
N THR A 85 -2.38 -8.33 2.89
CA THR A 85 -0.93 -8.44 2.69
C THR A 85 -0.25 -8.89 3.97
N HIS A 86 0.62 -9.87 3.83
CA HIS A 86 1.52 -10.30 4.92
C HIS A 86 2.91 -9.73 4.64
N ALA A 87 3.43 -8.95 5.56
CA ALA A 87 4.77 -8.37 5.45
C ALA A 87 5.70 -9.09 6.42
N HIS A 88 6.81 -9.59 5.89
CA HIS A 88 7.83 -10.29 6.67
C HIS A 88 9.08 -9.43 6.71
N PHE A 89 9.53 -9.08 7.91
CA PHE A 89 10.71 -8.24 8.11
C PHE A 89 11.88 -9.13 8.51
N ARG A 90 12.88 -9.20 7.62
CA ARG A 90 14.05 -10.06 7.76
C ARG A 90 15.27 -9.24 8.09
N LEU A 91 16.11 -9.80 8.97
CA LEU A 91 17.45 -9.24 9.19
C LEU A 91 18.30 -9.52 7.96
N LYS A 92 18.91 -8.48 7.41
CA LYS A 92 19.75 -8.64 6.18
C LYS A 92 20.95 -9.56 6.42
N VAL A 93 21.51 -9.51 7.62
CA VAL A 93 22.74 -10.27 7.95
C VAL A 93 22.48 -11.76 7.98
N THR A 94 21.34 -12.19 8.56
CA THR A 94 21.06 -13.62 8.78
C THR A 94 19.99 -14.17 7.83
N GLY A 95 19.15 -13.29 7.27
CA GLY A 95 17.98 -13.69 6.49
C GLY A 95 16.82 -14.22 7.33
N GLU A 96 16.94 -14.17 8.64
CA GLU A 96 15.88 -14.65 9.53
C GLU A 96 14.74 -13.64 9.62
N VAL A 97 13.50 -14.14 9.63
CA VAL A 97 12.33 -13.30 9.87
C VAL A 97 12.33 -12.88 11.34
N SER A 98 12.43 -11.57 11.58
CA SER A 98 12.41 -11.01 12.91
C SER A 98 10.98 -10.82 13.41
N TYR A 99 10.10 -10.33 12.53
CA TYR A 99 8.68 -10.17 12.84
C TYR A 99 7.89 -10.07 11.54
N SER A 100 6.58 -10.28 11.67
CA SER A 100 5.65 -10.21 10.55
C SER A 100 4.46 -9.36 10.93
N ARG A 101 3.82 -8.75 9.92
CA ARG A 101 2.60 -7.96 10.12
C ARG A 101 1.60 -8.30 9.03
N ASP A 102 0.35 -8.46 9.45
CA ASP A 102 -0.76 -8.71 8.54
C ASP A 102 -1.61 -7.45 8.46
N ARG A 103 -1.91 -7.01 7.25
CA ARG A 103 -2.68 -5.80 7.01
C ARG A 103 -3.67 -6.02 5.90
N SER A 104 -4.76 -5.26 5.97
CA SER A 104 -5.77 -5.22 4.92
C SER A 104 -5.76 -3.83 4.31
N PHE A 105 -5.81 -3.77 2.99
CA PHE A 105 -5.78 -2.51 2.24
C PHE A 105 -7.03 -2.40 1.38
N ASP A 106 -7.72 -1.27 1.51
CA ASP A 106 -8.82 -0.91 0.60
C ASP A 106 -8.35 0.25 -0.25
N VAL A 107 -8.52 0.13 -1.55
CA VAL A 107 -8.12 1.16 -2.51
C VAL A 107 -9.35 1.54 -3.31
N THR A 108 -9.64 2.83 -3.39
CA THR A 108 -10.74 3.36 -4.21
C THR A 108 -10.16 4.08 -5.42
N ILE A 109 -10.64 3.70 -6.60
CA ILE A 109 -10.20 4.28 -7.87
C ILE A 109 -11.32 5.18 -8.40
N ARG A 110 -10.97 6.39 -8.79
CA ARG A 110 -11.87 7.34 -9.44
C ARG A 110 -11.12 8.02 -10.57
N GLU A 111 -11.71 7.98 -11.76
CA GLU A 111 -11.12 8.60 -12.95
C GLU A 111 -9.68 8.16 -13.20
N GLY A 112 -9.43 6.86 -13.01
CA GLY A 112 -8.11 6.26 -13.26
C GLY A 112 -7.04 6.57 -12.22
N LYS A 113 -7.42 7.17 -11.08
CA LYS A 113 -6.48 7.53 -10.01
C LYS A 113 -6.96 6.98 -8.68
N VAL A 114 -6.01 6.77 -7.76
CA VAL A 114 -6.35 6.38 -6.39
C VAL A 114 -6.89 7.60 -5.67
N SER A 115 -8.17 7.54 -5.29
CA SER A 115 -8.83 8.63 -4.56
C SER A 115 -8.88 8.39 -3.06
N ARG A 116 -8.75 7.14 -2.62
CA ARG A 116 -8.75 6.79 -1.21
C ARG A 116 -7.93 5.53 -0.99
N TYR A 117 -7.14 5.55 0.05
CA TYR A 117 -6.35 4.42 0.50
C TYR A 117 -6.64 4.21 1.98
N GLU A 118 -7.05 3.02 2.35
CA GLU A 118 -7.30 2.69 3.75
C GLU A 118 -6.50 1.47 4.16
N MET A 119 -5.73 1.59 5.23
CA MET A 119 -4.98 0.49 5.80
C MET A 119 -5.56 0.12 7.15
N ARG A 120 -5.78 -1.17 7.35
CA ARG A 120 -6.23 -1.70 8.63
C ARG A 120 -5.31 -2.85 9.04
N PHE A 121 -5.15 -3.03 10.32
CA PHE A 121 -4.46 -4.21 10.82
C PHE A 121 -5.41 -5.40 10.74
N ALA A 122 -4.91 -6.52 10.22
CA ALA A 122 -5.65 -7.76 10.23
C ALA A 122 -5.46 -8.43 11.59
N ASP A 123 -6.54 -8.90 12.14
CA ASP A 123 -6.51 -9.61 13.42
C ASP A 123 -6.14 -11.08 13.25
#